data_0b8f0e2f27450d696fc88fdd95189cb9
#
_entry.id   0b8f0e2f27450d696fc88fdd95189cb9
#
_cell.length_a   1.000
_cell.length_b   1.000
_cell.length_c   1.000
_cell.angle_alpha   90.00
_cell.angle_beta   90.00
_cell.angle_gamma   90.00
#
_symmetry.space_group_name_H-M   'P 1'
#
loop_
_entity.id
_entity.type
_entity.pdbx_description
1 polymer ?
#
loop_
_entity_poly.entity_id
_entity_poly.type
_entity_poly.pdbx_seq_one_letter_code
_entity_poly.pdbx_strand_id
1 'polypeptide(L)'
;MRIDILCKPESSSRCERTLDNVRQALDELNVKAEVHVFHDRRKMIDNRVYVSPALLIDDTVRVAGRVPEIREIVSLIAERPRYRKRMQEVA
;
A
#
# COMPACT_ATOMS: atom_id res chain seq x y z
N MET A 1 3.16 11.11 0.85
CA MET A 1 2.51 9.85 0.42
C MET A 1 2.02 9.08 1.63
N ARG A 2 0.85 8.54 1.53
CA ARG A 2 0.27 7.71 2.58
C ARG A 2 -0.03 6.32 2.03
N ILE A 3 0.37 5.30 2.78
CA ILE A 3 0.10 3.90 2.45
C ILE A 3 -0.66 3.28 3.61
N ASP A 4 -1.83 2.71 3.32
CA ASP A 4 -2.64 2.01 4.30
C ASP A 4 -2.74 0.53 3.93
N ILE A 5 -2.59 -0.32 4.93
CA ILE A 5 -2.78 -1.77 4.79
C ILE A 5 -4.00 -2.12 5.66
N LEU A 6 -5.05 -2.61 5.00
CA LEU A 6 -6.28 -2.98 5.70
C LEU A 6 -6.33 -4.49 5.84
N CYS A 7 -6.59 -4.93 7.07
CA CYS A 7 -6.50 -6.34 7.44
C CYS A 7 -7.72 -6.76 8.23
N LYS A 8 -8.20 -7.98 7.98
CA LYS A 8 -9.10 -8.64 8.90
C LYS A 8 -8.29 -9.07 10.13
N PRO A 9 -8.90 -9.09 11.33
CA PRO A 9 -8.17 -9.50 12.54
C PRO A 9 -7.49 -10.87 12.42
N GLU A 10 -8.06 -11.78 11.65
CA GLU A 10 -7.54 -13.14 11.47
C GLU A 10 -6.45 -13.28 10.43
N SER A 11 -6.05 -12.22 9.75
CA SER A 11 -5.08 -12.27 8.63
C SER A 11 -3.71 -11.70 9.01
N SER A 12 -3.30 -11.79 10.27
CA SER A 12 -2.11 -11.12 10.77
C SER A 12 -0.82 -11.46 10.02
N SER A 13 -0.56 -12.73 9.72
CA SER A 13 0.69 -13.12 9.06
C SER A 13 0.79 -12.58 7.64
N ARG A 14 -0.30 -12.59 6.89
CA ARG A 14 -0.32 -12.04 5.53
C ARG A 14 -0.15 -10.52 5.56
N CYS A 15 -0.72 -9.87 6.56
CA CYS A 15 -0.57 -8.44 6.73
C CYS A 15 0.83 -8.03 7.11
N GLU A 16 1.50 -8.81 7.96
CA GLU A 16 2.90 -8.58 8.28
C GLU A 16 3.79 -8.70 7.05
N ARG A 17 3.54 -9.70 6.22
CA ARG A 17 4.29 -9.87 4.96
C ARG A 17 4.05 -8.68 4.02
N THR A 18 2.83 -8.20 3.95
CA THR A 18 2.50 -7.03 3.14
C THR A 18 3.26 -5.80 3.66
N LEU A 19 3.26 -5.59 4.96
CA LEU A 19 3.98 -4.48 5.59
C LEU A 19 5.48 -4.55 5.30
N ASP A 20 6.08 -5.74 5.43
CA ASP A 20 7.50 -5.94 5.15
C ASP A 20 7.82 -5.62 3.68
N ASN A 21 6.96 -6.06 2.77
CA ASN A 21 7.15 -5.79 1.35
C ASN A 21 7.01 -4.30 1.02
N VAL A 22 6.08 -3.62 1.68
CA VAL A 22 5.91 -2.17 1.53
C VAL A 22 7.17 -1.43 1.99
N ARG A 23 7.67 -1.78 3.17
CA ARG A 23 8.89 -1.16 3.70
C ARG A 23 10.08 -1.37 2.79
N GLN A 24 10.23 -2.57 2.27
CA GLN A 24 11.34 -2.88 1.37
C GLN A 24 11.22 -2.12 0.05
N ALA A 25 10.01 -2.00 -0.50
CA ALA A 25 9.77 -1.22 -1.71
C ALA A 25 10.12 0.25 -1.50
N LEU A 26 9.73 0.83 -0.37
CA LEU A 26 10.06 2.21 -0.05
C LEU A 26 11.57 2.42 0.09
N ASP A 27 12.27 1.46 0.70
CA ASP A 27 13.73 1.51 0.81
C ASP A 27 14.40 1.48 -0.56
N GLU A 28 13.94 0.60 -1.45
CA GLU A 28 14.48 0.49 -2.79
C GLU A 28 14.31 1.77 -3.59
N LEU A 29 13.18 2.46 -3.40
CA LEU A 29 12.90 3.71 -4.10
C LEU A 29 13.48 4.92 -3.38
N ASN A 30 14.01 4.74 -2.17
CA ASN A 30 14.45 5.83 -1.31
C ASN A 30 13.35 6.88 -1.12
N VAL A 31 12.12 6.42 -0.88
CA VAL A 31 10.94 7.27 -0.71
C VAL A 31 10.44 7.13 0.72
N LYS A 32 10.07 8.23 1.34
CA LYS A 32 9.44 8.23 2.66
C LYS A 32 7.92 8.33 2.49
N ALA A 33 7.21 7.55 3.30
CA ALA A 33 5.75 7.54 3.30
C ALA A 33 5.24 7.28 4.71
N GLU A 34 4.03 7.77 4.99
CA GLU A 34 3.30 7.33 6.16
C GLU A 34 2.72 5.96 5.87
N VAL A 35 3.01 4.98 6.71
CA VAL A 35 2.51 3.62 6.56
C VAL A 35 1.68 3.26 7.78
N HIS A 36 0.43 2.88 7.56
CA HIS A 36 -0.50 2.51 8.63
C HIS A 36 -1.06 1.12 8.37
N VAL A 37 -1.20 0.33 9.43
CA VAL A 37 -1.83 -0.99 9.36
C VAL A 37 -3.07 -0.95 10.24
N PHE A 38 -4.21 -1.33 9.67
CA PHE A 38 -5.48 -1.33 10.37
C PHE A 38 -6.08 -2.73 10.39
N HIS A 39 -6.32 -3.26 11.59
CA HIS A 39 -7.04 -4.52 11.79
C HIS A 39 -8.49 -4.20 12.14
N ASP A 40 -9.20 -3.57 11.22
CA ASP A 40 -10.53 -3.03 11.46
C ASP A 40 -11.44 -3.32 10.27
N ARG A 41 -12.43 -4.19 10.49
CA ARG A 41 -13.41 -4.55 9.47
C ARG A 41 -14.24 -3.35 9.00
N ARG A 42 -14.54 -2.45 9.92
CA ARG A 42 -15.32 -1.27 9.60
C ARG A 42 -14.59 -0.38 8.62
N LYS A 43 -13.29 -0.19 8.82
CA LYS A 43 -12.47 0.59 7.91
C LYS A 43 -12.39 -0.06 6.52
N MET A 44 -12.39 -1.39 6.48
CA MET A 44 -12.44 -2.11 5.22
C MET A 44 -13.76 -1.84 4.48
N ILE A 45 -14.87 -1.94 5.19
CA ILE A 45 -16.20 -1.69 4.62
C ILE A 45 -16.30 -0.25 4.12
N ASP A 46 -15.82 0.71 4.89
CA ASP A 46 -15.82 2.13 4.50
C ASP A 46 -15.05 2.38 3.20
N ASN A 47 -14.05 1.57 2.92
CA ASN A 47 -13.25 1.63 1.70
C ASN A 47 -13.72 0.64 0.63
N ARG A 48 -14.85 -0.03 0.86
CA ARG A 48 -15.42 -1.03 -0.04
C ARG A 48 -14.48 -2.18 -0.33
N VAL A 49 -13.72 -2.59 0.68
CA VAL A 49 -12.79 -3.71 0.61
C VAL A 49 -13.34 -4.84 1.45
N TYR A 50 -13.47 -6.02 0.86
CA TYR A 50 -14.07 -7.19 1.52
C TYR A 50 -13.12 -8.38 1.64
N VAL A 51 -11.92 -8.26 1.11
CA VAL A 51 -10.88 -9.29 1.15
C VAL A 51 -9.59 -8.70 1.71
N SER A 52 -8.81 -9.51 2.38
CA SER A 52 -7.62 -9.08 3.14
C SER A 52 -6.40 -9.88 2.70
N PRO A 53 -5.23 -9.30 2.68
CA PRO A 53 -4.92 -7.91 2.95
C PRO A 53 -5.27 -6.99 1.79
N ALA A 54 -5.47 -5.71 2.05
CA ALA A 54 -5.67 -4.72 1.02
C ALA A 54 -4.64 -3.61 1.16
N LEU A 55 -4.10 -3.17 0.05
CA LEU A 55 -3.11 -2.08 0.00
C LEU A 55 -3.72 -0.86 -0.67
N LEU A 56 -3.71 0.26 0.07
CA LEU A 56 -4.16 1.55 -0.44
C LEU A 56 -2.98 2.49 -0.53
N ILE A 57 -2.90 3.21 -1.63
CA ILE A 57 -1.91 4.27 -1.81
C ILE A 57 -2.67 5.57 -2.03
N ASP A 58 -2.46 6.53 -1.13
CA ASP A 58 -3.17 7.81 -1.13
C ASP A 58 -4.69 7.61 -1.26
N ASP A 59 -5.25 6.76 -0.40
CA ASP A 59 -6.68 6.44 -0.29
C ASP A 59 -7.28 5.69 -1.49
N THR A 60 -6.45 5.22 -2.40
CA THR A 60 -6.91 4.42 -3.54
C THR A 60 -6.51 2.96 -3.35
N VAL A 61 -7.48 2.06 -3.42
CA VAL A 61 -7.23 0.61 -3.33
C VAL A 61 -6.47 0.17 -4.57
N ARG A 62 -5.27 -0.38 -4.38
CA ARG A 62 -4.42 -0.85 -5.47
C ARG A 62 -4.33 -2.36 -5.55
N VAL A 63 -4.35 -3.03 -4.40
CA VAL A 63 -4.30 -4.50 -4.31
C VAL A 63 -5.27 -4.92 -3.23
N ALA A 64 -5.99 -6.01 -3.44
CA ALA A 64 -6.88 -6.56 -2.42
C ALA A 64 -6.94 -8.08 -2.54
N GLY A 65 -6.91 -8.75 -1.39
CA GLY A 65 -7.10 -10.19 -1.30
C GLY A 65 -5.83 -11.02 -1.46
N ARG A 66 -4.68 -10.40 -1.61
CA ARG A 66 -3.40 -11.11 -1.70
C ARG A 66 -2.25 -10.24 -1.20
N VAL A 67 -1.14 -10.87 -0.89
CA VAL A 67 0.09 -10.15 -0.51
C VAL A 67 0.76 -9.66 -1.81
N PRO A 68 0.90 -8.34 -2.01
CA PRO A 68 1.57 -7.83 -3.20
C PRO A 68 3.08 -8.08 -3.12
N GLU A 69 3.69 -8.35 -4.25
CA GLU A 69 5.13 -8.51 -4.33
C GLU A 69 5.84 -7.15 -4.27
N ILE A 70 7.08 -7.15 -3.85
CA ILE A 70 7.89 -5.93 -3.74
C ILE A 70 7.94 -5.18 -5.08
N ARG A 71 8.18 -5.88 -6.18
CA ARG A 71 8.21 -5.30 -7.53
C ARG A 71 6.91 -4.61 -7.90
N GLU A 72 5.81 -5.23 -7.53
CA GLU A 72 4.48 -4.69 -7.79
C GLU A 72 4.29 -3.38 -7.04
N ILE A 73 4.66 -3.35 -5.77
CA ILE A 73 4.56 -2.15 -4.94
C ILE A 73 5.43 -1.03 -5.50
N VAL A 74 6.66 -1.34 -5.89
CA VAL A 74 7.57 -0.39 -6.53
C VAL A 74 6.92 0.23 -7.76
N SER A 75 6.33 -0.59 -8.63
CA SER A 75 5.66 -0.11 -9.82
C SER A 75 4.46 0.79 -9.50
N LEU A 76 3.65 0.39 -8.52
CA LEU A 76 2.48 1.16 -8.12
C LEU A 76 2.87 2.54 -7.59
N ILE A 77 3.93 2.63 -6.81
CA ILE A 77 4.42 3.90 -6.29
C ILE A 77 4.97 4.77 -7.42
N ALA A 78 5.73 4.18 -8.32
CA ALA A 78 6.32 4.90 -9.46
C ALA A 78 5.26 5.44 -10.43
N GLU A 79 4.10 4.78 -10.50
CA GLU A 79 2.99 5.20 -11.37
C GLU A 79 2.16 6.34 -10.80
N ARG A 80 2.38 6.73 -9.56
CA ARG A 80 1.55 7.78 -8.95
C ARG A 80 1.64 9.08 -9.77
N PRO A 81 0.52 9.72 -10.07
CA PRO A 81 0.53 10.99 -10.82
C PRO A 81 1.41 12.07 -10.18
N ARG A 82 1.42 12.13 -8.85
CA ARG A 82 2.24 13.07 -8.09
C ARG A 82 3.74 12.85 -8.30
N TYR A 83 4.15 11.59 -8.32
CA TYR A 83 5.54 11.22 -8.56
C TYR A 83 5.96 11.60 -9.98
N ARG A 84 5.13 11.26 -10.96
CA ARG A 84 5.37 11.60 -12.36
C ARG A 84 5.43 13.11 -12.58
N LYS A 85 4.53 13.84 -11.97
CA LYS A 85 4.46 15.29 -12.09
C LYS A 85 5.73 15.95 -11.57
N ARG A 86 6.27 15.46 -10.44
CA ARG A 86 7.54 15.96 -9.92
C ARG A 86 8.70 15.72 -10.87
N MET A 87 8.74 14.56 -11.47
CA MET A 87 9.77 14.24 -12.44
C MET A 87 9.69 15.15 -13.67
N GLN A 88 8.50 15.45 -14.12
CA GLN A 88 8.27 16.36 -15.23
C GLN A 88 8.67 17.79 -14.89
N GLU A 89 8.39 18.24 -13.69
CA GLU A 89 8.76 19.59 -13.24
C GLU A 89 10.28 19.77 -13.14
N VAL A 90 10.97 18.72 -12.82
CA VAL A 90 12.44 18.75 -12.73
C VAL A 90 13.08 18.67 -14.11
N ALA A 91 12.39 18.09 -15.04
CA ALA A 91 12.89 17.98 -16.41
C ALA A 91 12.62 19.25 -17.20
#